data_654b8773e75fa487719919f03e2ac9bb
#
_entry.id   654b8773e75fa487719919f03e2ac9bb
#
_cell.length_a   1.000
_cell.length_b   1.000
_cell.length_c   1.000
_cell.angle_alpha   90.00
_cell.angle_beta   90.00
_cell.angle_gamma   90.00
#
_symmetry.space_group_name_H-M   'P 1'
#
loop_
_entity.id
_entity.type
_entity.pdbx_description
1 polymer ?
#
loop_
_entity_poly.entity_id
_entity_poly.type
_entity_poly.pdbx_seq_one_letter_code
_entity_poly.pdbx_strand_id
1 'polypeptide(L)'
;MKYHIEKNTIQETLVIPLYARALCTRQFPHLFSDPLSVELLEQLDYDFSALERASGSLTQTFGAMEAAMRQSDLAWEVRDYLADHPQAAVVNLGCGLDQTGRSCDNGQCRLFSIDLPDVMAVREALLHAGKREKNLAADLNDLSWFDAIDTPLEDGAVFFAAGVFYYFRTEQVQTLCAAMAERFPGGRLVFDAAGPTAVKLMLKTWVKQAGIRDVGAYFSVRDAEKELSDWSDRISVSSRGYMLGYQPLQGPGIRPIHRLMARIADGPLKLRIVRMEFQASDSERSTHNSE
;
A
#
# COMPACT_ATOMS: atom_id res chain seq x y z
N MET A 1 -0.20 -20.41 20.39
CA MET A 1 -1.62 -20.53 19.98
C MET A 1 -1.73 -19.81 18.64
N LYS A 2 -2.43 -20.38 17.65
CA LYS A 2 -2.61 -19.70 16.35
C LYS A 2 -3.77 -18.72 16.44
N TYR A 3 -3.66 -17.59 15.73
CA TYR A 3 -4.73 -16.61 15.63
C TYR A 3 -5.77 -17.08 14.60
N HIS A 4 -7.03 -17.19 15.00
CA HIS A 4 -8.12 -17.60 14.11
C HIS A 4 -8.57 -16.42 13.25
N ILE A 5 -8.58 -16.60 11.93
CA ILE A 5 -9.12 -15.62 10.96
C ILE A 5 -10.59 -15.93 10.70
N GLU A 6 -11.45 -14.97 10.97
CA GLU A 6 -12.88 -15.08 10.72
C GLU A 6 -13.18 -15.03 9.21
N LYS A 7 -13.78 -16.11 8.67
CA LYS A 7 -14.15 -16.18 7.25
C LYS A 7 -15.34 -15.26 6.95
N ASN A 8 -15.38 -14.75 5.74
CA ASN A 8 -16.37 -13.78 5.23
C ASN A 8 -16.40 -12.45 6.03
N THR A 9 -15.31 -12.08 6.64
CA THR A 9 -15.11 -10.77 7.30
C THR A 9 -13.98 -10.01 6.64
N ILE A 10 -13.77 -8.76 7.06
CA ILE A 10 -12.64 -7.93 6.60
C ILE A 10 -11.29 -8.59 6.91
N GLN A 11 -11.19 -9.40 7.99
CA GLN A 11 -9.96 -10.09 8.36
C GLN A 11 -9.48 -11.05 7.27
N GLU A 12 -10.38 -11.66 6.50
CA GLU A 12 -10.00 -12.56 5.41
C GLU A 12 -9.25 -11.85 4.29
N THR A 13 -9.46 -10.53 4.12
CA THR A 13 -8.73 -9.73 3.13
C THR A 13 -7.22 -9.63 3.44
N LEU A 14 -6.83 -9.84 4.69
CA LEU A 14 -5.42 -9.84 5.13
C LEU A 14 -4.63 -11.02 4.59
N VAL A 15 -5.32 -12.15 4.40
CA VAL A 15 -4.70 -13.44 4.05
C VAL A 15 -4.06 -13.41 2.66
N ILE A 16 -4.75 -12.83 1.68
CA ILE A 16 -4.30 -12.85 0.27
C ILE A 16 -2.98 -12.07 0.08
N PRO A 17 -2.87 -10.80 0.50
CA PRO A 17 -1.61 -10.05 0.35
C PRO A 17 -0.46 -10.66 1.16
N LEU A 18 -0.75 -11.18 2.36
CA LEU A 18 0.22 -11.86 3.20
C LEU A 18 0.76 -13.10 2.50
N TYR A 19 -0.13 -13.97 1.99
CA TYR A 19 0.24 -15.17 1.26
C TYR A 19 1.04 -14.86 0.00
N ALA A 20 0.65 -13.85 -0.75
CA ALA A 20 1.34 -13.42 -1.97
C ALA A 20 2.79 -12.98 -1.68
N ARG A 21 3.02 -12.17 -0.64
CA ARG A 21 4.37 -11.77 -0.22
C ARG A 21 5.22 -12.96 0.24
N ALA A 22 4.66 -13.84 1.06
CA ALA A 22 5.33 -15.05 1.51
C ALA A 22 5.67 -15.99 0.34
N LEU A 23 4.76 -16.14 -0.62
CA LEU A 23 4.99 -16.95 -1.82
C LEU A 23 6.13 -16.37 -2.67
N CYS A 24 6.15 -15.03 -2.90
CA CYS A 24 7.23 -14.37 -3.62
C CYS A 24 8.57 -14.51 -2.88
N THR A 25 8.58 -14.33 -1.58
CA THR A 25 9.78 -14.50 -0.74
C THR A 25 10.36 -15.91 -0.86
N ARG A 26 9.50 -16.95 -0.91
CA ARG A 26 9.94 -18.35 -1.08
C ARG A 26 10.42 -18.67 -2.51
N GLN A 27 9.73 -18.15 -3.53
CA GLN A 27 10.02 -18.49 -4.92
C GLN A 27 11.02 -17.56 -5.59
N PHE A 28 11.05 -16.28 -5.20
CA PHE A 28 11.86 -15.23 -5.84
C PHE A 28 12.55 -14.34 -4.80
N PRO A 29 13.37 -14.88 -3.88
CA PRO A 29 13.97 -14.11 -2.78
C PRO A 29 14.90 -12.98 -3.25
N HIS A 30 15.36 -13.05 -4.51
CA HIS A 30 16.18 -12.00 -5.13
C HIS A 30 15.35 -10.79 -5.63
N LEU A 31 14.04 -10.95 -5.84
CA LEU A 31 13.14 -9.84 -6.18
C LEU A 31 12.58 -9.17 -4.93
N PHE A 32 12.24 -9.98 -3.95
CA PHE A 32 11.55 -9.50 -2.75
C PHE A 32 11.81 -10.46 -1.58
N SER A 33 12.06 -9.89 -0.40
CA SER A 33 12.27 -10.65 0.82
C SER A 33 11.46 -10.07 1.97
N ASP A 34 10.47 -10.81 2.43
CA ASP A 34 9.65 -10.53 3.61
C ASP A 34 9.54 -11.82 4.45
N PRO A 35 10.60 -12.18 5.21
CA PRO A 35 10.60 -13.38 6.06
C PRO A 35 9.46 -13.38 7.07
N LEU A 36 9.08 -12.20 7.58
CA LEU A 36 8.01 -12.08 8.56
C LEU A 36 6.65 -12.47 7.99
N SER A 37 6.40 -12.24 6.69
CA SER A 37 5.19 -12.73 6.06
C SER A 37 5.10 -14.25 6.07
N VAL A 38 6.23 -14.94 5.96
CA VAL A 38 6.32 -16.41 6.05
C VAL A 38 6.02 -16.89 7.47
N GLU A 39 6.59 -16.22 8.48
CA GLU A 39 6.38 -16.54 9.89
C GLU A 39 4.93 -16.29 10.31
N LEU A 40 4.33 -15.18 9.85
CA LEU A 40 2.94 -14.83 10.15
C LEU A 40 1.95 -15.86 9.60
N LEU A 41 2.19 -16.43 8.40
CA LEU A 41 1.34 -17.49 7.88
C LEU A 41 1.27 -18.69 8.82
N GLU A 42 2.36 -19.04 9.50
CA GLU A 42 2.42 -20.16 10.46
C GLU A 42 1.65 -19.86 11.75
N GLN A 43 1.49 -18.56 12.08
CA GLN A 43 0.75 -18.10 13.25
C GLN A 43 -0.76 -17.98 13.03
N LEU A 44 -1.23 -18.10 11.78
CA LEU A 44 -2.65 -18.02 11.46
C LEU A 44 -3.31 -19.42 11.50
N ASP A 45 -4.50 -19.47 12.09
CA ASP A 45 -5.44 -20.59 11.95
C ASP A 45 -6.39 -20.28 10.79
N TYR A 46 -5.94 -20.66 9.58
CA TYR A 46 -6.66 -20.46 8.33
C TYR A 46 -6.34 -21.60 7.35
N ASP A 47 -7.31 -22.01 6.55
CA ASP A 47 -7.13 -23.06 5.55
C ASP A 47 -6.50 -22.51 4.25
N PHE A 48 -5.19 -22.60 4.14
CA PHE A 48 -4.42 -22.18 2.95
C PHE A 48 -4.46 -23.20 1.80
N SER A 49 -5.10 -24.36 1.95
CA SER A 49 -4.99 -25.47 0.99
C SER A 49 -5.36 -25.11 -0.45
N ALA A 50 -6.32 -24.20 -0.64
CA ALA A 50 -6.70 -23.72 -1.97
C ALA A 50 -5.59 -22.86 -2.62
N LEU A 51 -4.97 -21.97 -1.85
CA LEU A 51 -3.86 -21.12 -2.28
C LEU A 51 -2.60 -21.96 -2.55
N GLU A 52 -2.32 -22.93 -1.71
CA GLU A 52 -1.19 -23.85 -1.86
C GLU A 52 -1.28 -24.69 -3.12
N ARG A 53 -2.45 -25.28 -3.40
CA ARG A 53 -2.70 -26.03 -4.66
C ARG A 53 -2.48 -25.16 -5.91
N ALA A 54 -2.79 -23.87 -5.82
CA ALA A 54 -2.63 -22.93 -6.92
C ALA A 54 -1.23 -22.31 -7.01
N SER A 55 -0.37 -22.47 -5.99
CA SER A 55 0.91 -21.74 -5.83
C SER A 55 1.91 -21.92 -6.97
N GLY A 56 1.83 -23.03 -7.74
CA GLY A 56 2.65 -23.27 -8.93
C GLY A 56 2.04 -22.76 -10.24
N SER A 57 0.81 -22.25 -10.22
CA SER A 57 0.14 -21.72 -11.41
C SER A 57 0.79 -20.40 -11.87
N LEU A 58 0.75 -20.14 -13.18
CA LEU A 58 1.29 -18.89 -13.74
C LEU A 58 0.59 -17.65 -13.13
N THR A 59 -0.73 -17.73 -12.95
CA THR A 59 -1.52 -16.62 -12.39
C THR A 59 -1.14 -16.33 -10.94
N GLN A 60 -1.04 -17.37 -10.12
CA GLN A 60 -0.69 -17.20 -8.70
C GLN A 60 0.75 -16.70 -8.53
N THR A 61 1.68 -17.25 -9.31
CA THR A 61 3.08 -16.82 -9.32
C THR A 61 3.20 -15.34 -9.76
N PHE A 62 2.48 -14.95 -10.80
CA PHE A 62 2.49 -13.57 -11.27
C PHE A 62 1.85 -12.62 -10.25
N GLY A 63 0.73 -12.98 -9.63
CA GLY A 63 0.11 -12.18 -8.57
C GLY A 63 0.99 -12.03 -7.33
N ALA A 64 1.80 -13.05 -7.00
CA ALA A 64 2.80 -12.93 -5.95
C ALA A 64 3.91 -11.93 -6.32
N MET A 65 4.39 -11.94 -7.57
CA MET A 65 5.32 -10.93 -8.07
C MET A 65 4.70 -9.53 -8.06
N GLU A 66 3.44 -9.40 -8.49
CA GLU A 66 2.71 -8.13 -8.49
C GLU A 66 2.63 -7.52 -7.09
N ALA A 67 2.21 -8.29 -6.08
CA ALA A 67 2.16 -7.84 -4.70
C ALA A 67 3.54 -7.42 -4.16
N ALA A 68 4.59 -8.19 -4.50
CA ALA A 68 5.95 -7.94 -4.06
C ALA A 68 6.56 -6.70 -4.72
N MET A 69 6.42 -6.55 -6.05
CA MET A 69 6.95 -5.39 -6.79
C MET A 69 6.27 -4.10 -6.31
N ARG A 70 4.94 -4.10 -6.17
CA ARG A 70 4.20 -3.00 -5.58
C ARG A 70 4.74 -2.59 -4.22
N GLN A 71 4.96 -3.57 -3.34
CA GLN A 71 5.45 -3.33 -2.00
C GLN A 71 6.86 -2.74 -1.99
N SER A 72 7.75 -3.26 -2.83
CA SER A 72 9.11 -2.76 -3.01
C SER A 72 9.13 -1.31 -3.49
N ASP A 73 8.23 -0.96 -4.39
CA ASP A 73 8.19 0.36 -5.02
C ASP A 73 7.57 1.40 -4.07
N LEU A 74 6.55 1.01 -3.30
CA LEU A 74 6.04 1.85 -2.19
C LEU A 74 7.14 2.09 -1.13
N ALA A 75 7.91 1.06 -0.78
CA ALA A 75 9.03 1.21 0.13
C ALA A 75 10.13 2.12 -0.43
N TRP A 76 10.37 2.06 -1.74
CA TRP A 76 11.30 2.97 -2.41
C TRP A 76 10.84 4.42 -2.29
N GLU A 77 9.58 4.72 -2.57
CA GLU A 77 8.99 6.05 -2.47
C GLU A 77 9.04 6.61 -1.04
N VAL A 78 8.80 5.77 -0.04
CA VAL A 78 8.94 6.15 1.38
C VAL A 78 10.39 6.49 1.72
N ARG A 79 11.35 5.66 1.30
CA ARG A 79 12.78 5.92 1.56
C ARG A 79 13.30 7.14 0.81
N ASP A 80 12.81 7.39 -0.40
CA ASP A 80 13.12 8.58 -1.18
C ASP A 80 12.70 9.85 -0.42
N TYR A 81 11.50 9.86 0.15
CA TYR A 81 11.05 10.97 1.00
C TYR A 81 11.88 11.11 2.28
N LEU A 82 12.17 9.99 2.95
CA LEU A 82 12.96 9.99 4.19
C LEU A 82 14.42 10.42 3.99
N ALA A 83 14.95 10.41 2.78
CA ALA A 83 16.29 10.90 2.50
C ALA A 83 16.42 12.43 2.75
N ASP A 84 15.35 13.16 2.45
CA ASP A 84 15.28 14.62 2.67
C ASP A 84 14.61 14.97 4.01
N HIS A 85 13.76 14.07 4.55
CA HIS A 85 12.96 14.25 5.77
C HIS A 85 13.17 13.11 6.76
N PRO A 86 14.37 12.96 7.38
CA PRO A 86 14.71 11.77 8.16
C PRO A 86 13.88 11.56 9.43
N GLN A 87 13.25 12.61 9.96
CA GLN A 87 12.39 12.54 11.16
C GLN A 87 10.90 12.46 10.84
N ALA A 88 10.54 12.38 9.57
CA ALA A 88 9.15 12.40 9.12
C ALA A 88 8.28 11.31 9.76
N ALA A 89 6.98 11.58 9.80
CA ALA A 89 5.99 10.55 10.03
C ALA A 89 5.88 9.65 8.78
N VAL A 90 6.00 8.34 8.96
CA VAL A 90 5.72 7.32 7.95
C VAL A 90 4.38 6.68 8.30
N VAL A 91 3.36 6.92 7.48
CA VAL A 91 1.97 6.54 7.79
C VAL A 91 1.48 5.50 6.79
N ASN A 92 1.21 4.28 7.27
CA ASN A 92 0.65 3.18 6.49
C ASN A 92 -0.87 3.19 6.59
N LEU A 93 -1.55 3.55 5.53
CA LEU A 93 -3.01 3.62 5.43
C LEU A 93 -3.56 2.26 4.99
N GLY A 94 -4.51 1.70 5.76
CA GLY A 94 -5.04 0.35 5.53
C GLY A 94 -3.94 -0.70 5.67
N CYS A 95 -3.23 -0.65 6.79
CA CYS A 95 -1.95 -1.33 6.96
C CYS A 95 -2.05 -2.86 7.00
N GLY A 96 -3.19 -3.44 7.37
CA GLY A 96 -3.33 -4.88 7.52
C GLY A 96 -2.17 -5.52 8.30
N LEU A 97 -1.60 -6.56 7.74
CA LEU A 97 -0.38 -7.23 8.25
C LEU A 97 0.87 -6.83 7.46
N ASP A 98 0.87 -5.64 6.84
CA ASP A 98 2.00 -5.10 6.11
C ASP A 98 3.11 -4.57 7.04
N GLN A 99 4.38 -4.76 6.64
CA GLN A 99 5.56 -4.36 7.36
C GLN A 99 6.44 -3.35 6.60
N THR A 100 5.92 -2.76 5.53
CA THR A 100 6.68 -1.82 4.70
C THR A 100 7.19 -0.63 5.50
N GLY A 101 6.37 -0.04 6.37
CA GLY A 101 6.82 1.03 7.25
C GLY A 101 8.06 0.65 8.08
N ARG A 102 8.05 -0.53 8.71
CA ARG A 102 9.20 -1.04 9.46
C ARG A 102 10.43 -1.26 8.59
N SER A 103 10.24 -1.76 7.37
CA SER A 103 11.35 -1.99 6.44
C SER A 103 12.01 -0.68 5.99
N CYS A 104 11.32 0.46 6.14
CA CYS A 104 11.81 1.79 5.81
C CYS A 104 12.37 2.55 7.02
N ASP A 105 12.27 1.99 8.23
CA ASP A 105 12.72 2.66 9.45
C ASP A 105 14.22 3.00 9.40
N ASN A 106 14.52 4.29 9.41
CA ASN A 106 15.88 4.85 9.41
C ASN A 106 16.43 5.11 10.80
N GLY A 107 15.72 4.72 11.86
CA GLY A 107 16.10 4.94 13.26
C GLY A 107 15.68 6.32 13.83
N GLN A 108 15.13 7.21 13.01
CA GLN A 108 14.73 8.58 13.38
C GLN A 108 13.24 8.85 13.11
N CYS A 109 12.68 8.31 12.03
CA CYS A 109 11.27 8.49 11.66
C CYS A 109 10.32 7.89 12.70
N ARG A 110 9.08 8.35 12.68
CA ARG A 110 7.96 7.80 13.47
C ARG A 110 7.05 7.00 12.57
N LEU A 111 6.62 5.84 13.01
CA LEU A 111 5.82 4.92 12.22
C LEU A 111 4.38 4.90 12.73
N PHE A 112 3.43 5.09 11.84
CA PHE A 112 2.00 4.99 12.13
C PHE A 112 1.37 3.94 11.23
N SER A 113 0.59 3.06 11.83
CA SER A 113 -0.16 2.01 11.12
C SER A 113 -1.63 2.21 11.40
N ILE A 114 -2.43 2.45 10.36
CA ILE A 114 -3.85 2.77 10.47
C ILE A 114 -4.67 1.71 9.74
N ASP A 115 -5.68 1.17 10.43
CA ASP A 115 -6.68 0.29 9.82
C ASP A 115 -7.95 0.25 10.69
N LEU A 116 -8.98 -0.42 10.19
CA LEU A 116 -10.21 -0.63 10.92
C LEU A 116 -9.98 -1.40 12.24
N PRO A 117 -10.80 -1.17 13.28
CA PRO A 117 -10.60 -1.78 14.59
C PRO A 117 -10.43 -3.30 14.57
N ASP A 118 -11.22 -4.02 13.76
CA ASP A 118 -11.15 -5.49 13.66
C ASP A 118 -9.81 -5.97 13.06
N VAL A 119 -9.26 -5.20 12.12
CA VAL A 119 -7.95 -5.47 11.51
C VAL A 119 -6.83 -5.15 12.49
N MET A 120 -6.94 -4.02 13.19
CA MET A 120 -5.94 -3.63 14.20
C MET A 120 -5.86 -4.63 15.34
N ALA A 121 -6.97 -5.24 15.77
CA ALA A 121 -6.97 -6.30 16.77
C ALA A 121 -6.13 -7.52 16.31
N VAL A 122 -6.24 -7.93 15.03
CA VAL A 122 -5.39 -8.99 14.46
C VAL A 122 -3.93 -8.56 14.44
N ARG A 123 -3.66 -7.33 13.97
CA ARG A 123 -2.30 -6.79 13.89
C ARG A 123 -1.62 -6.75 15.26
N GLU A 124 -2.27 -6.23 16.27
CA GLU A 124 -1.72 -6.11 17.62
C GLU A 124 -1.47 -7.47 18.30
N ALA A 125 -2.29 -8.46 17.99
CA ALA A 125 -2.09 -9.82 18.47
C ALA A 125 -0.86 -10.51 17.86
N LEU A 126 -0.50 -10.15 16.61
CA LEU A 126 0.56 -10.81 15.85
C LEU A 126 1.84 -9.96 15.74
N LEU A 127 1.71 -8.65 15.78
CA LEU A 127 2.77 -7.68 15.47
C LEU A 127 2.82 -6.58 16.53
N HIS A 128 3.64 -6.76 17.56
CA HIS A 128 3.80 -5.76 18.59
C HIS A 128 4.46 -4.48 18.06
N ALA A 129 3.86 -3.33 18.36
CA ALA A 129 4.40 -2.04 17.99
C ALA A 129 5.74 -1.76 18.70
N GLY A 130 6.71 -1.21 17.97
CA GLY A 130 7.98 -0.75 18.50
C GLY A 130 7.87 0.60 19.23
N LYS A 131 8.97 1.09 19.79
CA LYS A 131 8.99 2.35 20.56
C LYS A 131 8.61 3.60 19.75
N ARG A 132 8.89 3.59 18.43
CA ARG A 132 8.57 4.68 17.50
C ARG A 132 7.36 4.34 16.61
N GLU A 133 6.63 3.28 16.93
CA GLU A 133 5.45 2.85 16.20
C GLU A 133 4.19 3.12 17.00
N LYS A 134 3.15 3.57 16.31
CA LYS A 134 1.82 3.76 16.85
C LYS A 134 0.79 3.10 15.93
N ASN A 135 -0.01 2.22 16.52
CA ASN A 135 -1.15 1.62 15.84
C ASN A 135 -2.41 2.45 16.12
N LEU A 136 -3.17 2.76 15.08
CA LEU A 136 -4.38 3.57 15.15
C LEU A 136 -5.56 2.78 14.57
N ALA A 137 -6.53 2.48 15.40
CA ALA A 137 -7.78 1.87 14.97
C ALA A 137 -8.73 2.98 14.50
N ALA A 138 -8.85 3.16 13.17
CA ALA A 138 -9.66 4.24 12.59
C ALA A 138 -10.20 3.86 11.20
N ASP A 139 -11.36 4.42 10.84
CA ASP A 139 -11.82 4.47 9.46
C ASP A 139 -11.15 5.65 8.75
N LEU A 140 -10.55 5.42 7.59
CA LEU A 140 -9.88 6.47 6.80
C LEU A 140 -10.84 7.57 6.31
N ASN A 141 -12.16 7.31 6.30
CA ASN A 141 -13.18 8.32 6.00
C ASN A 141 -13.44 9.27 7.17
N ASP A 142 -13.08 8.90 8.38
CA ASP A 142 -13.14 9.78 9.56
C ASP A 142 -11.79 10.47 9.74
N LEU A 143 -11.68 11.70 9.28
CA LEU A 143 -10.42 12.46 9.24
C LEU A 143 -9.85 12.81 10.63
N SER A 144 -10.53 12.46 11.72
CA SER A 144 -10.04 12.70 13.09
C SER A 144 -8.72 12.01 13.41
N TRP A 145 -8.36 10.93 12.67
CA TRP A 145 -7.06 10.28 12.83
C TRP A 145 -5.86 11.18 12.46
N PHE A 146 -6.08 12.28 11.71
CA PHE A 146 -5.02 13.25 11.42
C PHE A 146 -4.40 13.82 12.70
N ASP A 147 -5.20 14.05 13.75
CA ASP A 147 -4.73 14.59 15.02
C ASP A 147 -3.87 13.60 15.82
N ALA A 148 -3.96 12.32 15.48
CA ALA A 148 -3.13 11.29 16.08
C ALA A 148 -1.72 11.19 15.47
N ILE A 149 -1.48 11.85 14.33
CA ILE A 149 -0.16 11.98 13.69
C ILE A 149 0.55 13.18 14.34
N ASP A 150 1.15 12.92 15.50
CA ASP A 150 1.76 13.91 16.39
C ASP A 150 3.20 14.25 15.97
N THR A 151 3.38 14.65 14.71
CA THR A 151 4.70 15.01 14.14
C THR A 151 4.72 16.51 13.84
N PRO A 152 5.80 17.24 14.17
CA PRO A 152 6.00 18.61 13.74
C PRO A 152 5.88 18.72 12.20
N LEU A 153 5.25 19.79 11.71
CA LEU A 153 5.07 19.96 10.27
C LEU A 153 6.39 20.08 9.51
N GLU A 154 7.40 20.65 10.13
CA GLU A 154 8.76 20.77 9.61
C GLU A 154 9.47 19.41 9.41
N ASP A 155 9.12 18.40 10.19
CA ASP A 155 9.65 17.05 10.02
C ASP A 155 9.04 16.33 8.80
N GLY A 156 7.87 16.79 8.34
CA GLY A 156 7.16 16.23 7.20
C GLY A 156 6.40 14.95 7.51
N ALA A 157 5.64 14.48 6.50
CA ALA A 157 4.90 13.23 6.59
C ALA A 157 4.83 12.54 5.23
N VAL A 158 5.11 11.24 5.18
CA VAL A 158 4.89 10.40 4.01
C VAL A 158 3.85 9.33 4.32
N PHE A 159 2.82 9.32 3.51
CA PHE A 159 1.72 8.37 3.59
C PHE A 159 1.84 7.36 2.47
N PHE A 160 1.51 6.11 2.75
CA PHE A 160 1.42 5.10 1.70
C PHE A 160 0.24 4.16 1.93
N ALA A 161 -0.35 3.70 0.82
CA ALA A 161 -1.47 2.76 0.81
C ALA A 161 -1.24 1.65 -0.21
N ALA A 162 -1.31 0.40 0.21
CA ALA A 162 -1.06 -0.79 -0.61
C ALA A 162 -2.33 -1.64 -0.78
N GLY A 163 -3.01 -1.53 -1.92
CA GLY A 163 -4.23 -2.29 -2.20
C GLY A 163 -5.46 -1.81 -1.43
N VAL A 164 -5.51 -0.55 -1.05
CA VAL A 164 -6.53 0.02 -0.16
C VAL A 164 -7.62 0.78 -0.91
N PHE A 165 -7.23 1.74 -1.74
CA PHE A 165 -8.20 2.66 -2.36
C PHE A 165 -9.16 2.00 -3.33
N TYR A 166 -8.87 0.82 -3.82
CA TYR A 166 -9.81 0.04 -4.64
C TYR A 166 -11.18 -0.18 -3.97
N TYR A 167 -11.23 -0.17 -2.64
CA TYR A 167 -12.45 -0.38 -1.86
C TYR A 167 -13.23 0.90 -1.57
N PHE A 168 -12.71 2.06 -1.99
CA PHE A 168 -13.30 3.38 -1.79
C PHE A 168 -14.00 3.86 -3.06
N ARG A 169 -15.00 4.71 -2.90
CA ARG A 169 -15.54 5.51 -4.00
C ARG A 169 -14.56 6.61 -4.37
N THR A 170 -14.57 7.05 -5.61
CA THR A 170 -13.66 8.11 -6.09
C THR A 170 -13.78 9.38 -5.25
N GLU A 171 -15.00 9.76 -4.88
CA GLU A 171 -15.28 10.95 -4.07
C GLU A 171 -14.69 10.85 -2.65
N GLN A 172 -14.65 9.64 -2.08
CA GLN A 172 -14.04 9.42 -0.76
C GLN A 172 -12.51 9.57 -0.83
N VAL A 173 -11.87 9.01 -1.86
CA VAL A 173 -10.42 9.16 -2.07
C VAL A 173 -10.09 10.62 -2.34
N GLN A 174 -10.87 11.32 -3.16
CA GLN A 174 -10.69 12.76 -3.43
C GLN A 174 -10.78 13.59 -2.15
N THR A 175 -11.81 13.38 -1.33
CA THR A 175 -11.99 14.10 -0.06
C THR A 175 -10.81 13.86 0.88
N LEU A 176 -10.36 12.61 0.99
CA LEU A 176 -9.22 12.26 1.82
C LEU A 176 -7.93 12.94 1.32
N CYS A 177 -7.62 12.84 0.02
CA CYS A 177 -6.41 13.45 -0.56
C CYS A 177 -6.39 14.96 -0.44
N ALA A 178 -7.52 15.63 -0.69
CA ALA A 178 -7.63 17.09 -0.53
C ALA A 178 -7.40 17.52 0.92
N ALA A 179 -8.03 16.83 1.88
CA ALA A 179 -7.85 17.11 3.30
C ALA A 179 -6.41 16.84 3.78
N MET A 180 -5.76 15.78 3.26
CA MET A 180 -4.36 15.50 3.56
C MET A 180 -3.43 16.60 3.03
N ALA A 181 -3.68 17.11 1.82
CA ALA A 181 -2.88 18.19 1.23
C ALA A 181 -3.01 19.51 2.02
N GLU A 182 -4.16 19.76 2.64
CA GLU A 182 -4.35 20.91 3.53
C GLU A 182 -3.67 20.72 4.89
N ARG A 183 -3.76 19.51 5.46
CA ARG A 183 -3.30 19.24 6.84
C ARG A 183 -1.79 19.00 6.92
N PHE A 184 -1.17 18.49 5.85
CA PHE A 184 0.23 18.08 5.81
C PHE A 184 0.99 18.72 4.63
N PRO A 185 1.12 20.07 4.61
CA PRO A 185 1.88 20.75 3.55
C PRO A 185 3.33 20.27 3.53
N GLY A 186 3.89 20.06 2.33
CA GLY A 186 5.21 19.45 2.15
C GLY A 186 5.23 17.93 2.27
N GLY A 187 4.10 17.31 2.63
CA GLY A 187 3.98 15.85 2.72
C GLY A 187 3.84 15.17 1.36
N ARG A 188 3.86 13.85 1.39
CA ARG A 188 3.70 12.98 0.21
C ARG A 188 2.70 11.86 0.50
N LEU A 189 1.83 11.55 -0.47
CA LEU A 189 1.03 10.32 -0.48
C LEU A 189 1.44 9.47 -1.67
N VAL A 190 1.71 8.18 -1.43
CA VAL A 190 1.96 7.19 -2.49
C VAL A 190 1.02 6.00 -2.35
N PHE A 191 0.45 5.56 -3.46
CA PHE A 191 -0.48 4.44 -3.46
C PHE A 191 -0.50 3.71 -4.80
N ASP A 192 -0.97 2.48 -4.79
CA ASP A 192 -1.18 1.73 -6.03
C ASP A 192 -2.57 2.00 -6.61
N ALA A 193 -2.61 2.19 -7.91
CA ALA A 193 -3.82 2.35 -8.69
C ALA A 193 -3.79 1.47 -9.94
N ALA A 194 -4.96 1.19 -10.49
CA ALA A 194 -5.10 0.41 -11.70
C ALA A 194 -6.25 0.93 -12.58
N GLY A 195 -6.19 0.61 -13.87
CA GLY A 195 -7.25 0.95 -14.81
C GLY A 195 -8.55 0.16 -14.53
N PRO A 196 -9.72 0.65 -15.00
CA PRO A 196 -11.01 0.03 -14.75
C PRO A 196 -11.09 -1.45 -15.17
N THR A 197 -10.36 -1.84 -16.21
CA THR A 197 -10.32 -3.24 -16.67
C THR A 197 -9.60 -4.13 -15.66
N ALA A 198 -8.47 -3.67 -15.09
CA ALA A 198 -7.73 -4.39 -14.09
C ALA A 198 -8.53 -4.52 -12.79
N VAL A 199 -9.17 -3.45 -12.35
CA VAL A 199 -10.01 -3.43 -11.15
C VAL A 199 -11.18 -4.43 -11.30
N LYS A 200 -11.86 -4.46 -12.46
CA LYS A 200 -12.91 -5.45 -12.75
C LYS A 200 -12.37 -6.90 -12.74
N LEU A 201 -11.14 -7.10 -13.25
CA LEU A 201 -10.51 -8.42 -13.27
C LEU A 201 -10.14 -8.86 -11.85
N MET A 202 -9.59 -7.97 -11.04
CA MET A 202 -9.26 -8.21 -9.63
C MET A 202 -10.48 -8.68 -8.84
N LEU A 203 -11.63 -8.01 -8.99
CA LEU A 203 -12.90 -8.43 -8.36
C LEU A 203 -13.33 -9.84 -8.76
N LYS A 204 -13.19 -10.18 -10.05
CA LYS A 204 -13.61 -11.49 -10.56
C LYS A 204 -12.69 -12.63 -10.12
N THR A 205 -11.41 -12.35 -9.92
CA THR A 205 -10.40 -13.38 -9.63
C THR A 205 -10.11 -13.48 -8.14
N TRP A 206 -9.65 -12.41 -7.52
CA TRP A 206 -9.13 -12.45 -6.15
C TRP A 206 -10.23 -12.36 -5.09
N VAL A 207 -11.13 -11.40 -5.24
CA VAL A 207 -12.17 -11.14 -4.23
C VAL A 207 -13.19 -12.28 -4.19
N LYS A 208 -13.63 -12.78 -5.37
CA LYS A 208 -14.56 -13.92 -5.44
C LYS A 208 -13.93 -15.25 -5.00
N GLN A 209 -12.63 -15.46 -5.30
CA GLN A 209 -11.92 -16.67 -4.89
C GLN A 209 -11.67 -16.72 -3.37
N ALA A 210 -11.50 -15.55 -2.74
CA ALA A 210 -11.42 -15.43 -1.30
C ALA A 210 -12.77 -15.58 -0.58
N GLY A 211 -13.88 -15.78 -1.33
CA GLY A 211 -15.22 -15.95 -0.71
C GLY A 211 -15.87 -14.62 -0.29
N ILE A 212 -15.22 -13.49 -0.46
CA ILE A 212 -15.70 -12.17 -0.06
C ILE A 212 -16.81 -11.73 -1.02
N ARG A 213 -18.06 -11.68 -0.54
CA ARG A 213 -19.23 -11.48 -1.41
C ARG A 213 -19.68 -10.05 -1.56
N ASP A 214 -19.41 -9.17 -0.59
CA ASP A 214 -19.98 -7.82 -0.51
C ASP A 214 -18.94 -6.68 -0.63
N VAL A 215 -17.75 -6.95 -1.15
CA VAL A 215 -16.74 -5.93 -1.40
C VAL A 215 -16.82 -5.49 -2.86
N GLY A 216 -17.22 -4.22 -3.07
CA GLY A 216 -17.11 -3.54 -4.36
C GLY A 216 -15.68 -3.02 -4.54
N ALA A 217 -15.13 -3.04 -5.74
CA ALA A 217 -14.00 -2.20 -6.08
C ALA A 217 -14.51 -1.05 -6.94
N TYR A 218 -14.30 0.17 -6.47
CA TYR A 218 -14.88 1.38 -7.05
C TYR A 218 -13.80 2.25 -7.69
N PHE A 219 -12.75 2.57 -6.92
CA PHE A 219 -11.69 3.46 -7.38
C PHE A 219 -10.83 2.81 -8.45
N SER A 220 -10.68 3.49 -9.57
CA SER A 220 -9.82 3.09 -10.68
C SER A 220 -9.35 4.31 -11.43
N VAL A 221 -8.13 4.29 -11.99
CA VAL A 221 -7.49 5.43 -12.65
C VAL A 221 -6.91 4.98 -13.99
N ARG A 222 -7.19 5.71 -15.06
CA ARG A 222 -6.60 5.48 -16.38
C ARG A 222 -5.36 6.32 -16.63
N ASP A 223 -5.43 7.58 -16.16
CA ASP A 223 -4.39 8.59 -16.33
C ASP A 223 -4.35 9.40 -15.04
N ALA A 224 -3.40 9.05 -14.17
CA ALA A 224 -3.36 9.61 -12.81
C ALA A 224 -3.10 11.11 -12.84
N GLU A 225 -2.17 11.57 -13.66
CA GLU A 225 -1.82 12.98 -13.78
C GLU A 225 -3.01 13.82 -14.21
N LYS A 226 -3.84 13.28 -15.10
CA LYS A 226 -4.97 13.97 -15.70
C LYS A 226 -6.23 13.93 -14.84
N GLU A 227 -6.47 12.79 -14.17
CA GLU A 227 -7.70 12.57 -13.42
C GLU A 227 -7.62 13.07 -11.98
N LEU A 228 -6.39 13.15 -11.42
CA LEU A 228 -6.20 13.41 -9.99
C LEU A 228 -5.60 14.80 -9.69
N SER A 229 -4.95 15.46 -10.65
CA SER A 229 -4.36 16.79 -10.43
C SER A 229 -5.41 17.88 -10.14
N ASP A 230 -6.62 17.72 -10.68
CA ASP A 230 -7.71 18.69 -10.46
C ASP A 230 -8.41 18.54 -9.09
N TRP A 231 -7.96 17.58 -8.25
CA TRP A 231 -8.57 17.37 -6.94
C TRP A 231 -8.24 18.48 -5.92
N SER A 232 -7.10 19.12 -6.08
CA SER A 232 -6.69 20.28 -5.30
C SER A 232 -5.52 20.99 -5.99
N ASP A 233 -5.48 22.31 -5.93
CA ASP A 233 -4.36 23.15 -6.38
C ASP A 233 -3.08 22.94 -5.54
N ARG A 234 -3.21 22.29 -4.38
CA ARG A 234 -2.09 21.90 -3.52
C ARG A 234 -1.51 20.52 -3.84
N ILE A 235 -2.03 19.80 -4.83
CA ILE A 235 -1.58 18.46 -5.17
C ILE A 235 -0.87 18.48 -6.53
N SER A 236 0.38 18.02 -6.56
CA SER A 236 1.02 17.65 -7.82
C SER A 236 1.09 16.12 -7.92
N VAL A 237 0.74 15.61 -9.10
CA VAL A 237 0.60 14.16 -9.34
C VAL A 237 1.62 13.67 -10.33
N SER A 238 2.25 12.55 -10.03
CA SER A 238 3.03 11.76 -10.98
C SER A 238 2.73 10.28 -10.81
N SER A 239 2.95 9.49 -11.85
CA SER A 239 2.71 8.05 -11.76
C SER A 239 3.74 7.23 -12.53
N ARG A 240 3.94 5.98 -12.11
CA ARG A 240 4.90 5.08 -12.71
C ARG A 240 4.39 3.64 -12.63
N GLY A 241 4.61 2.86 -13.69
CA GLY A 241 4.35 1.42 -13.65
C GLY A 241 5.23 0.73 -12.61
N TYR A 242 4.66 -0.16 -11.82
CA TYR A 242 5.42 -0.83 -10.77
C TYR A 242 5.90 -2.25 -11.15
N MET A 243 5.43 -2.81 -12.25
CA MET A 243 5.96 -4.10 -12.70
C MET A 243 7.30 -3.99 -13.43
N LEU A 244 7.56 -2.88 -14.11
CA LEU A 244 8.79 -2.66 -14.91
C LEU A 244 9.41 -1.27 -14.71
N GLY A 245 8.82 -0.42 -13.89
CA GLY A 245 9.19 0.98 -13.81
C GLY A 245 10.29 1.32 -12.81
N TYR A 246 10.31 0.68 -11.65
CA TYR A 246 11.28 0.98 -10.57
C TYR A 246 12.49 0.06 -10.63
N GLN A 247 12.28 -1.22 -10.81
CA GLN A 247 13.33 -2.22 -10.86
C GLN A 247 13.07 -3.25 -11.95
N PRO A 248 14.13 -3.86 -12.50
CA PRO A 248 13.99 -4.83 -13.59
C PRO A 248 13.42 -6.16 -13.06
N LEU A 249 12.39 -6.67 -13.73
CA LEU A 249 11.86 -8.01 -13.49
C LEU A 249 12.76 -9.05 -14.16
N GLN A 250 13.79 -9.51 -13.44
CA GLN A 250 14.81 -10.44 -13.94
C GLN A 250 15.38 -11.33 -12.83
N GLY A 251 16.13 -12.36 -13.23
CA GLY A 251 16.81 -13.27 -12.31
C GLY A 251 16.27 -14.70 -12.37
N PRO A 252 16.72 -15.58 -11.47
CA PRO A 252 16.35 -17.00 -11.44
C PRO A 252 14.82 -17.19 -11.35
N GLY A 253 14.27 -18.08 -12.18
CA GLY A 253 12.84 -18.37 -12.21
C GLY A 253 11.99 -17.36 -12.99
N ILE A 254 12.51 -16.18 -13.36
CA ILE A 254 11.77 -15.21 -14.17
C ILE A 254 11.81 -15.63 -15.64
N ARG A 255 10.62 -15.97 -16.16
CA ARG A 255 10.43 -16.43 -17.54
C ARG A 255 9.99 -15.27 -18.46
N PRO A 256 10.19 -15.37 -19.80
CA PRO A 256 9.71 -14.35 -20.75
C PRO A 256 8.22 -14.04 -20.61
N ILE A 257 7.40 -15.03 -20.27
CA ILE A 257 5.97 -14.86 -20.08
C ILE A 257 5.66 -13.90 -18.91
N HIS A 258 6.44 -13.92 -17.81
CA HIS A 258 6.26 -13.00 -16.69
C HIS A 258 6.51 -11.54 -17.14
N ARG A 259 7.54 -11.31 -17.98
CA ARG A 259 7.83 -9.98 -18.54
C ARG A 259 6.74 -9.52 -19.51
N LEU A 260 6.16 -10.44 -20.30
CA LEU A 260 5.03 -10.13 -21.16
C LEU A 260 3.80 -9.72 -20.33
N MET A 261 3.48 -10.49 -19.28
CA MET A 261 2.40 -10.14 -18.36
C MET A 261 2.64 -8.81 -17.65
N ALA A 262 3.88 -8.52 -17.25
CA ALA A 262 4.26 -7.24 -16.65
C ALA A 262 4.05 -6.05 -17.61
N ARG A 263 4.37 -6.22 -18.90
CA ARG A 263 4.08 -5.20 -19.94
C ARG A 263 2.58 -4.97 -20.12
N ILE A 264 1.77 -6.02 -20.04
CA ILE A 264 0.30 -5.91 -20.10
C ILE A 264 -0.21 -5.21 -18.83
N ALA A 265 0.33 -5.55 -17.69
CA ALA A 265 -0.03 -4.95 -16.40
C ALA A 265 0.26 -3.43 -16.39
N ASP A 266 1.48 -3.00 -16.66
CA ASP A 266 1.83 -1.58 -16.70
C ASP A 266 1.25 -0.84 -17.91
N GLY A 267 1.02 -1.51 -19.02
CA GLY A 267 0.49 -0.94 -20.26
C GLY A 267 -1.04 -0.83 -20.27
N PRO A 268 -1.75 -1.81 -20.86
CA PRO A 268 -3.21 -1.79 -21.01
C PRO A 268 -3.98 -1.77 -19.69
N LEU A 269 -3.49 -2.48 -18.67
CA LEU A 269 -4.16 -2.59 -17.37
C LEU A 269 -3.89 -1.40 -16.45
N LYS A 270 -2.87 -0.57 -16.77
CA LYS A 270 -2.54 0.66 -16.05
C LYS A 270 -2.23 0.44 -14.56
N LEU A 271 -1.47 -0.62 -14.23
CA LEU A 271 -0.97 -0.78 -12.88
C LEU A 271 0.10 0.30 -12.61
N ARG A 272 -0.12 1.14 -11.61
CA ARG A 272 0.71 2.31 -11.29
C ARG A 272 0.96 2.43 -9.80
N ILE A 273 2.15 2.91 -9.43
CA ILE A 273 2.30 3.70 -8.21
C ILE A 273 2.01 5.15 -8.59
N VAL A 274 1.10 5.75 -7.87
CA VAL A 274 0.76 7.17 -7.94
C VAL A 274 1.42 7.87 -6.78
N ARG A 275 2.11 8.97 -7.08
CA ARG A 275 2.73 9.87 -6.11
C ARG A 275 2.04 11.22 -6.17
N MET A 276 1.55 11.67 -5.02
CA MET A 276 1.01 13.00 -4.78
C MET A 276 1.94 13.75 -3.83
N GLU A 277 2.45 14.90 -4.27
CA GLU A 277 3.21 15.81 -3.42
C GLU A 277 2.27 16.93 -2.96
N PHE A 278 2.26 17.22 -1.67
CA PHE A 278 1.43 18.26 -1.08
C PHE A 278 2.19 19.56 -1.00
N GLN A 279 1.74 20.57 -1.73
CA GLN A 279 2.42 21.87 -1.80
C GLN A 279 2.01 22.77 -0.63
N ALA A 280 2.97 23.49 -0.05
CA ALA A 280 2.68 24.57 0.87
C ALA A 280 1.98 25.72 0.13
N SER A 281 1.06 26.42 0.80
CA SER A 281 0.42 27.61 0.22
C SER A 281 1.44 28.74 0.02
N ASP A 282 1.18 29.62 -0.96
CA ASP A 282 2.05 30.77 -1.23
C ASP A 282 2.19 31.71 -0.01
N SER A 283 1.18 31.74 0.86
CA SER A 283 1.20 32.49 2.12
C SER A 283 2.16 31.87 3.16
N GLU A 284 2.35 30.58 3.16
CA GLU A 284 3.27 29.87 4.07
C GLU A 284 4.73 29.96 3.59
N ARG A 285 4.94 30.08 2.27
CA ARG A 285 6.28 30.29 1.68
C ARG A 285 6.87 31.68 1.99
N SER A 286 6.02 32.69 2.17
CA SER A 286 6.48 34.06 2.44
C SER A 286 6.96 34.30 3.88
N THR A 287 6.53 33.50 4.84
CA THR A 287 6.97 33.58 6.25
C THR A 287 8.33 32.93 6.51
N HIS A 288 8.74 31.96 5.70
CA HIS A 288 10.04 31.28 5.85
C HIS A 288 11.21 32.00 5.20
N ASN A 289 10.95 32.99 4.33
CA ASN A 289 12.00 33.82 3.69
C ASN A 289 12.28 35.13 4.44
N SER A 290 11.68 35.36 5.61
CA SER A 290 11.78 36.59 6.39
C SER A 290 12.50 36.43 7.74
N GLU A 291 13.07 35.27 8.03
CA GLU A 291 14.01 35.05 9.13
C GLU A 291 15.40 34.66 8.58
#